data_a64f55dd8c0527f1f6ac723df6b131b8
#
_entry.id   a64f55dd8c0527f1f6ac723df6b131b8
#
_cell.length_a   1.000
_cell.length_b   1.000
_cell.length_c   1.000
_cell.angle_alpha   90.00
_cell.angle_beta   90.00
_cell.angle_gamma   90.00
#
_symmetry.space_group_name_H-M   'P 1'
#
loop_
_entity.id
_entity.type
_entity.pdbx_description
1 polymer ?
#
loop_
_entity_poly.entity_id
_entity_poly.type
_entity_poly.pdbx_seq_one_letter_code
_entity_poly.pdbx_strand_id
1 'polypeptide(L)'
;YTYSAATSSFEPKYIIETPQKMIPKEKIRKNTPSYTEDICKLSEQGFFTGFTGIFETEAKILLEYKDQGVVMGYFLFDKSSKAGHYYLTTWNEKYTTLPFFNTIYAYKNVFVGYAQPRDLLELENLQDEKIRESIKDLEEDDNPCLILYELK
;
A
#
# COMPACT_ATOMS: atom_id res chain seq x y z
N TYR A 1 -6.69 5.71 -14.91
CA TYR A 1 -7.04 6.44 -16.12
C TYR A 1 -5.80 7.05 -16.74
N THR A 2 -5.73 7.02 -18.07
CA THR A 2 -4.72 7.75 -18.86
C THR A 2 -5.42 8.90 -19.58
N TYR A 3 -4.84 10.09 -19.51
CA TYR A 3 -5.35 11.22 -20.27
C TYR A 3 -4.77 11.17 -21.69
N SER A 4 -5.65 11.20 -22.68
CA SER A 4 -5.27 11.35 -24.10
C SER A 4 -5.42 12.81 -24.53
N ALA A 5 -4.31 13.47 -24.77
CA ALA A 5 -4.33 14.86 -25.27
C ALA A 5 -4.94 14.95 -26.70
N ALA A 6 -4.84 13.89 -27.48
CA ALA A 6 -5.40 13.87 -28.86
C ALA A 6 -6.93 13.86 -28.84
N THR A 7 -7.56 13.23 -27.89
CA THR A 7 -9.03 13.14 -27.77
C THR A 7 -9.58 14.02 -26.64
N SER A 8 -8.72 14.66 -25.85
CA SER A 8 -9.08 15.41 -24.63
C SER A 8 -9.98 14.59 -23.69
N SER A 9 -9.71 13.29 -23.60
CA SER A 9 -10.51 12.35 -22.82
C SER A 9 -9.66 11.52 -21.86
N PHE A 10 -10.30 11.01 -20.79
CA PHE A 10 -9.73 10.05 -19.88
C PHE A 10 -10.17 8.66 -20.28
N GLU A 11 -9.21 7.76 -20.44
CA GLU A 11 -9.45 6.34 -20.73
C GLU A 11 -9.03 5.49 -19.53
N PRO A 12 -9.80 4.43 -19.17
CA PRO A 12 -9.41 3.54 -18.09
C PRO A 12 -8.13 2.79 -18.50
N LYS A 13 -7.07 2.94 -17.71
CA LYS A 13 -5.82 2.21 -17.91
C LYS A 13 -5.91 0.78 -17.36
N TYR A 14 -6.57 0.65 -16.22
CA TYR A 14 -6.81 -0.62 -15.54
C TYR A 14 -8.23 -0.66 -15.01
N ILE A 15 -8.84 -1.84 -15.07
CA ILE A 15 -10.09 -2.18 -14.39
C ILE A 15 -9.72 -3.20 -13.33
N ILE A 16 -9.99 -2.87 -12.06
CA ILE A 16 -9.65 -3.73 -10.92
C ILE A 16 -10.97 -4.20 -10.32
N GLU A 17 -11.19 -5.51 -10.36
CA GLU A 17 -12.32 -6.16 -9.73
C GLU A 17 -11.92 -6.64 -8.33
N THR A 18 -12.75 -6.36 -7.34
CA THR A 18 -12.56 -6.82 -5.97
C THR A 18 -13.66 -7.79 -5.59
N PRO A 19 -13.40 -8.82 -4.77
CA PRO A 19 -14.42 -9.72 -4.28
C PRO A 19 -15.39 -9.05 -3.27
N GLN A 20 -14.96 -7.93 -2.70
CA GLN A 20 -15.73 -7.18 -1.72
C GLN A 20 -16.84 -6.36 -2.40
N LYS A 21 -17.94 -6.15 -1.67
CA LYS A 21 -19.03 -5.31 -2.15
C LYS A 21 -18.57 -3.86 -2.24
N MET A 22 -18.84 -3.23 -3.37
CA MET A 22 -18.61 -1.78 -3.51
C MET A 22 -19.61 -0.99 -2.64
N ILE A 23 -19.15 0.12 -2.09
CA ILE A 23 -20.02 1.01 -1.32
C ILE A 23 -21.11 1.58 -2.23
N PRO A 24 -22.40 1.40 -1.91
CA PRO A 24 -23.49 2.02 -2.63
C PRO A 24 -23.36 3.55 -2.62
N LYS A 25 -23.64 4.19 -3.76
CA LYS A 25 -23.48 5.66 -3.90
C LYS A 25 -24.26 6.45 -2.84
N GLU A 26 -25.43 5.96 -2.44
CA GLU A 26 -26.29 6.57 -1.42
C GLU A 26 -25.70 6.53 0.00
N LYS A 27 -24.76 5.61 0.25
CA LYS A 27 -24.05 5.53 1.54
C LYS A 27 -22.83 6.46 1.59
N ILE A 28 -22.41 7.01 0.44
CA ILE A 28 -21.31 7.95 0.37
C ILE A 28 -21.86 9.35 0.67
N ARG A 29 -21.80 9.76 1.93
CA ARG A 29 -22.15 11.13 2.33
C ARG A 29 -20.99 12.05 1.99
N LYS A 30 -21.21 12.93 1.01
CA LYS A 30 -20.23 13.96 0.66
C LYS A 30 -20.23 15.05 1.75
N ASN A 31 -19.03 15.42 2.20
CA ASN A 31 -18.76 16.58 3.07
C ASN A 31 -19.30 16.51 4.50
N THR A 32 -19.28 15.37 5.16
CA THR A 32 -19.55 15.29 6.61
C THR A 32 -18.24 15.26 7.40
N PRO A 33 -18.16 15.89 8.58
CA PRO A 33 -16.99 15.80 9.48
C PRO A 33 -16.68 14.36 9.92
N SER A 34 -17.63 13.45 9.81
CA SER A 34 -17.52 12.02 10.17
C SER A 34 -17.14 11.12 9.00
N TYR A 35 -16.70 11.65 7.87
CA TYR A 35 -16.40 10.85 6.68
C TYR A 35 -15.44 9.68 6.96
N THR A 36 -14.39 9.92 7.74
CA THR A 36 -13.43 8.87 8.11
C THR A 36 -14.07 7.78 8.97
N GLU A 37 -14.92 8.16 9.92
CA GLU A 37 -15.65 7.24 10.79
C GLU A 37 -16.65 6.38 10.00
N ASP A 38 -17.36 7.00 9.06
CA ASP A 38 -18.28 6.29 8.17
C ASP A 38 -17.55 5.28 7.26
N ILE A 39 -16.36 5.64 6.75
CA ILE A 39 -15.51 4.73 5.96
C ILE A 39 -15.03 3.54 6.79
N CYS A 40 -14.58 3.75 8.03
CA CYS A 40 -14.17 2.66 8.92
C CYS A 40 -15.34 1.70 9.17
N LYS A 41 -16.52 2.21 9.51
CA LYS A 41 -17.73 1.39 9.73
C LYS A 41 -18.15 0.61 8.49
N LEU A 42 -18.02 1.19 7.30
CA LEU A 42 -18.32 0.49 6.03
C LEU A 42 -17.30 -0.61 5.75
N SER A 43 -16.02 -0.38 6.05
CA SER A 43 -14.99 -1.40 5.94
C SER A 43 -15.24 -2.59 6.88
N GLU A 44 -15.61 -2.32 8.14
CA GLU A 44 -16.01 -3.34 9.12
C GLU A 44 -17.23 -4.17 8.67
N GLN A 45 -18.10 -3.57 7.85
CA GLN A 45 -19.25 -4.26 7.23
C GLN A 45 -18.87 -5.04 5.96
N GLY A 46 -17.58 -5.12 5.62
CA GLY A 46 -17.08 -5.86 4.46
C GLY A 46 -17.22 -5.13 3.12
N PHE A 47 -17.44 -3.82 3.14
CA PHE A 47 -17.40 -3.02 1.92
C PHE A 47 -15.97 -2.63 1.56
N PHE A 48 -15.68 -2.66 0.26
CA PHE A 48 -14.42 -2.12 -0.26
C PHE A 48 -14.46 -0.60 -0.23
N THR A 49 -13.58 0.00 0.54
CA THR A 49 -13.56 1.45 0.78
C THR A 49 -12.66 2.23 -0.17
N GLY A 50 -11.94 1.53 -1.05
CA GLY A 50 -11.06 2.11 -2.05
C GLY A 50 -9.59 1.83 -1.80
N PHE A 51 -8.78 2.26 -2.74
CA PHE A 51 -7.34 2.22 -2.61
C PHE A 51 -6.83 3.48 -1.90
N THR A 52 -5.87 3.30 -1.02
CA THR A 52 -5.14 4.40 -0.36
C THR A 52 -3.92 4.82 -1.15
N GLY A 53 -3.34 3.90 -1.93
CA GLY A 53 -2.23 4.15 -2.82
C GLY A 53 -2.28 3.27 -4.06
N ILE A 54 -1.83 3.82 -5.18
CA ILE A 54 -1.62 3.11 -6.44
C ILE A 54 -0.27 3.53 -6.98
N PHE A 55 0.67 2.61 -6.99
CA PHE A 55 2.03 2.86 -7.44
C PHE A 55 2.35 1.92 -8.60
N GLU A 56 2.91 2.47 -9.65
CA GLU A 56 3.18 1.71 -10.87
C GLU A 56 4.64 1.85 -11.27
N THR A 57 5.29 0.70 -11.45
CA THR A 57 6.60 0.57 -12.09
C THR A 57 6.43 0.08 -13.55
N GLU A 58 7.52 -0.08 -14.27
CA GLU A 58 7.47 -0.68 -15.61
C GLU A 58 6.92 -2.11 -15.58
N ALA A 59 7.30 -2.91 -14.58
CA ALA A 59 6.96 -4.32 -14.48
C ALA A 59 5.77 -4.63 -13.57
N LYS A 60 5.49 -3.80 -12.56
CA LYS A 60 4.56 -4.15 -11.48
C LYS A 60 3.64 -3.00 -11.10
N ILE A 61 2.51 -3.34 -10.48
CA ILE A 61 1.58 -2.39 -9.86
C ILE A 61 1.41 -2.80 -8.40
N LEU A 62 1.63 -1.86 -7.50
CA LEU A 62 1.33 -2.00 -6.08
C LEU A 62 0.07 -1.20 -5.76
N LEU A 63 -0.92 -1.88 -5.21
CA LEU A 63 -2.14 -1.28 -4.70
C LEU A 63 -2.14 -1.38 -3.19
N GLU A 64 -2.36 -0.26 -2.53
CA GLU A 64 -2.56 -0.20 -1.09
C GLU A 64 -4.03 0.06 -0.79
N TYR A 65 -4.58 -0.62 0.18
CA TYR A 65 -5.97 -0.45 0.60
C TYR A 65 -6.11 -0.79 2.08
N LYS A 66 -7.21 -0.33 2.70
CA LYS A 66 -7.57 -0.69 4.06
C LYS A 66 -8.53 -1.86 4.04
N ASP A 67 -8.21 -2.91 4.78
CA ASP A 67 -9.10 -4.03 5.03
C ASP A 67 -9.60 -3.98 6.47
N GLN A 68 -10.89 -4.15 6.68
CA GLN A 68 -11.58 -4.12 7.98
C GLN A 68 -11.25 -2.88 8.84
N GLY A 69 -10.93 -1.75 8.20
CA GLY A 69 -10.69 -0.46 8.84
C GLY A 69 -9.34 -0.29 9.52
N VAL A 70 -8.63 -1.35 9.83
CA VAL A 70 -7.41 -1.32 10.66
C VAL A 70 -6.21 -1.96 9.94
N VAL A 71 -6.45 -2.94 9.09
CA VAL A 71 -5.40 -3.69 8.41
C VAL A 71 -5.07 -3.05 7.08
N MET A 72 -3.80 -2.77 6.86
CA MET A 72 -3.31 -2.37 5.54
C MET A 72 -3.10 -3.63 4.70
N GLY A 73 -3.80 -3.68 3.56
CA GLY A 73 -3.60 -4.70 2.55
C GLY A 73 -2.77 -4.16 1.40
N TYR A 74 -1.95 -5.00 0.84
CA TYR A 74 -1.17 -4.72 -0.35
C TYR A 74 -1.46 -5.78 -1.40
N PHE A 75 -1.69 -5.35 -2.62
CA PHE A 75 -1.81 -6.23 -3.76
C PHE A 75 -0.73 -5.87 -4.77
N LEU A 76 0.20 -6.77 -4.99
CA LEU A 76 1.26 -6.62 -5.97
C LEU A 76 0.91 -7.40 -7.23
N PHE A 77 0.73 -6.71 -8.33
CA PHE A 77 0.43 -7.28 -9.63
C PHE A 77 1.66 -7.23 -10.54
N ASP A 78 2.04 -8.37 -11.10
CA ASP A 78 3.09 -8.49 -12.11
C ASP A 78 2.48 -8.42 -13.52
N LYS A 79 2.90 -7.44 -14.30
CA LYS A 79 2.35 -7.16 -15.63
C LYS A 79 2.73 -8.22 -16.67
N SER A 80 3.87 -8.87 -16.49
CA SER A 80 4.38 -9.86 -17.43
C SER A 80 3.68 -11.21 -17.28
N SER A 81 3.60 -11.72 -16.06
CA SER A 81 2.93 -12.98 -15.74
C SER A 81 1.41 -12.83 -15.62
N LYS A 82 0.90 -11.60 -15.50
CA LYS A 82 -0.51 -11.28 -15.19
C LYS A 82 -0.99 -11.93 -13.88
N ALA A 83 -0.08 -12.18 -12.96
CA ALA A 83 -0.35 -12.75 -11.66
C ALA A 83 -0.28 -11.67 -10.58
N GLY A 84 -1.05 -11.84 -9.51
CA GLY A 84 -1.06 -10.96 -8.37
C GLY A 84 -0.84 -11.71 -7.07
N HIS A 85 -0.16 -11.07 -6.14
CA HIS A 85 0.06 -11.55 -4.79
C HIS A 85 -0.54 -10.58 -3.79
N TYR A 86 -1.18 -11.14 -2.80
CA TYR A 86 -1.89 -10.43 -1.76
C TYR A 86 -1.11 -10.52 -0.46
N TYR A 87 -0.93 -9.41 0.21
CA TYR A 87 -0.24 -9.30 1.49
C TYR A 87 -1.13 -8.53 2.47
N LEU A 88 -1.33 -9.09 3.65
CA LEU A 88 -1.95 -8.39 4.78
C LEU A 88 -0.87 -8.03 5.78
N THR A 89 -0.87 -6.79 6.23
CA THR A 89 -0.04 -6.37 7.36
C THR A 89 -0.93 -6.24 8.59
N THR A 90 -0.76 -7.14 9.54
CA THR A 90 -1.30 -6.96 10.87
C THR A 90 -0.20 -6.43 11.77
N TRP A 91 -0.46 -5.35 12.49
CA TRP A 91 0.52 -4.72 13.39
C TRP A 91 1.05 -5.65 14.51
N ASN A 92 0.42 -6.82 14.69
CA ASN A 92 0.75 -7.77 15.75
C ASN A 92 1.53 -9.00 15.28
N GLU A 93 1.84 -9.13 14.01
CA GLU A 93 2.62 -10.27 13.52
C GLU A 93 4.11 -9.92 13.49
N LYS A 94 4.93 -10.81 14.03
CA LYS A 94 6.38 -10.74 13.97
C LYS A 94 6.84 -10.88 12.53
N TYR A 95 7.14 -9.77 11.88
CA TYR A 95 7.55 -9.76 10.49
C TYR A 95 8.93 -10.40 10.33
N THR A 96 9.01 -11.34 9.42
CA THR A 96 10.29 -11.92 8.98
C THR A 96 10.88 -11.18 7.79
N THR A 97 10.08 -10.35 7.12
CA THR A 97 10.48 -9.54 5.96
C THR A 97 9.93 -8.14 6.12
N LEU A 98 10.64 -7.14 5.59
CA LEU A 98 10.14 -5.77 5.57
C LEU A 98 8.82 -5.71 4.79
N PRO A 99 7.72 -5.29 5.42
CA PRO A 99 6.51 -4.98 4.70
C PRO A 99 6.72 -3.74 3.82
N PHE A 100 5.80 -3.47 2.90
CA PHE A 100 5.81 -2.20 2.18
C PHE A 100 5.44 -1.07 3.16
N PHE A 101 6.44 -0.32 3.61
CA PHE A 101 6.23 0.83 4.48
C PHE A 101 5.87 2.06 3.66
N ASN A 102 4.75 2.67 3.96
CA ASN A 102 4.36 4.00 3.49
C ASN A 102 4.93 4.33 2.10
N THR A 103 4.56 3.54 1.10
CA THR A 103 5.04 3.76 -0.27
C THR A 103 4.64 5.16 -0.73
N ILE A 104 5.63 5.93 -1.17
CA ILE A 104 5.45 7.33 -1.58
C ILE A 104 5.70 7.54 -3.06
N TYR A 105 6.43 6.63 -3.71
CA TYR A 105 6.84 6.78 -5.09
C TYR A 105 7.16 5.43 -5.74
N ALA A 106 7.06 5.40 -7.08
CA ALA A 106 7.53 4.28 -7.90
C ALA A 106 8.26 4.81 -9.12
N TYR A 107 9.42 4.23 -9.43
CA TYR A 107 10.24 4.62 -10.56
C TYR A 107 10.98 3.43 -11.15
N LYS A 108 10.94 3.28 -12.47
CA LYS A 108 11.47 2.11 -13.18
C LYS A 108 10.91 0.82 -12.55
N ASN A 109 11.77 0.02 -11.88
CA ASN A 109 11.38 -1.22 -11.21
C ASN A 109 11.54 -1.15 -9.68
N VAL A 110 11.57 0.05 -9.12
CA VAL A 110 11.75 0.28 -7.68
C VAL A 110 10.52 0.97 -7.12
N PHE A 111 10.01 0.45 -6.01
CA PHE A 111 9.09 1.18 -5.13
C PHE A 111 9.90 1.84 -4.03
N VAL A 112 9.55 3.06 -3.69
CA VAL A 112 10.20 3.84 -2.63
C VAL A 112 9.19 4.06 -1.52
N GLY A 113 9.53 3.61 -0.34
CA GLY A 113 8.78 3.86 0.88
C GLY A 113 9.64 4.58 1.92
N TYR A 114 9.05 4.92 3.04
CA TYR A 114 9.78 5.40 4.20
C TYR A 114 9.29 4.71 5.47
N ALA A 115 10.17 4.58 6.44
CA ALA A 115 9.85 4.10 7.78
C ALA A 115 10.44 5.03 8.83
N GLN A 116 9.74 5.21 9.93
CA GLN A 116 10.33 5.86 11.10
C GLN A 116 11.37 4.93 11.73
N PRO A 117 12.45 5.45 12.30
CA PRO A 117 13.47 4.63 12.97
C PRO A 117 12.87 3.67 13.98
N ARG A 118 11.93 4.14 14.82
CA ARG A 118 11.25 3.30 15.79
C ARG A 118 10.56 2.08 15.17
N ASP A 119 9.89 2.26 14.01
CA ASP A 119 9.20 1.16 13.34
C ASP A 119 10.17 0.07 12.84
N LEU A 120 11.40 0.48 12.46
CA LEU A 120 12.46 -0.44 12.05
C LEU A 120 13.11 -1.15 13.24
N LEU A 121 13.32 -0.43 14.35
CA LEU A 121 13.91 -0.98 15.58
C LEU A 121 12.97 -1.98 16.27
N GLU A 122 11.66 -1.85 16.11
CA GLU A 122 10.66 -2.78 16.62
C GLU A 122 10.59 -4.11 15.83
N LEU A 123 11.30 -4.23 14.70
CA LEU A 123 11.32 -5.46 13.89
C LEU A 123 12.21 -6.54 14.54
N GLU A 124 11.68 -7.24 15.54
CA GLU A 124 12.43 -8.22 16.35
C GLU A 124 13.03 -9.40 15.57
N ASN A 125 12.45 -9.76 14.42
CA ASN A 125 12.78 -10.97 13.67
C ASN A 125 13.22 -10.71 12.22
N LEU A 126 13.89 -9.59 11.99
CA LEU A 126 14.37 -9.27 10.65
C LEU A 126 15.44 -10.30 10.22
N GLN A 127 15.10 -11.16 9.26
CA GLN A 127 16.00 -12.23 8.78
C GLN A 127 17.07 -11.73 7.82
N ASP A 128 16.84 -10.60 7.16
CA ASP A 128 17.82 -10.04 6.22
C ASP A 128 18.98 -9.40 6.97
N GLU A 129 20.15 -10.04 6.90
CA GLU A 129 21.35 -9.61 7.59
C GLU A 129 21.85 -8.24 7.09
N LYS A 130 21.67 -7.94 5.80
CA LYS A 130 22.08 -6.64 5.23
C LYS A 130 21.24 -5.50 5.79
N ILE A 131 19.94 -5.73 5.94
CA ILE A 131 19.06 -4.71 6.51
C ILE A 131 19.40 -4.52 7.99
N ARG A 132 19.57 -5.62 8.76
CA ARG A 132 20.00 -5.53 10.16
C ARG A 132 21.30 -4.75 10.33
N GLU A 133 22.27 -5.01 9.48
CA GLU A 133 23.56 -4.27 9.52
C GLU A 133 23.36 -2.79 9.17
N SER A 134 22.45 -2.47 8.26
CA SER A 134 22.16 -1.09 7.86
C SER A 134 21.46 -0.26 8.95
N ILE A 135 20.75 -0.91 9.87
CA ILE A 135 19.99 -0.22 10.94
C ILE A 135 20.59 -0.40 12.33
N LYS A 136 21.75 -1.06 12.46
CA LYS A 136 22.35 -1.40 13.77
C LYS A 136 22.69 -0.20 14.64
N ASP A 137 23.06 0.92 14.00
CA ASP A 137 23.47 2.17 14.66
C ASP A 137 22.34 3.22 14.63
N LEU A 138 21.11 2.80 14.24
CA LEU A 138 19.95 3.68 14.15
C LEU A 138 19.45 4.01 15.55
N GLU A 139 19.16 5.28 15.81
CA GLU A 139 18.55 5.77 17.04
C GLU A 139 17.07 6.14 16.79
N GLU A 140 16.23 6.08 17.83
CA GLU A 140 14.77 6.25 17.72
C GLU A 140 14.38 7.65 17.21
N ASP A 141 15.20 8.65 17.50
CA ASP A 141 15.04 10.07 17.13
C ASP A 141 15.77 10.48 15.84
N ASP A 142 16.36 9.51 15.13
CA ASP A 142 16.97 9.75 13.82
C ASP A 142 15.92 10.15 12.77
N ASN A 143 16.40 10.68 11.64
CA ASN A 143 15.55 10.99 10.50
C ASN A 143 14.92 9.73 9.90
N PRO A 144 13.70 9.83 9.31
CA PRO A 144 13.08 8.70 8.63
C PRO A 144 13.98 8.07 7.57
N CYS A 145 13.98 6.74 7.52
CA CYS A 145 14.75 5.97 6.55
C CYS A 145 13.97 5.80 5.24
N LEU A 146 14.63 6.01 4.11
CA LEU A 146 14.09 5.62 2.80
C LEU A 146 14.36 4.15 2.56
N ILE A 147 13.31 3.44 2.13
CA ILE A 147 13.37 2.02 1.81
C ILE A 147 13.15 1.84 0.32
N LEU A 148 14.09 1.18 -0.33
CA LEU A 148 14.04 0.88 -1.76
C LEU A 148 13.71 -0.60 -1.96
N TYR A 149 12.55 -0.88 -2.54
CA TYR A 149 12.10 -2.23 -2.85
C TYR A 149 12.34 -2.53 -4.33
N GLU A 150 13.43 -3.22 -4.61
CA GLU A 150 13.71 -3.76 -5.95
C GLU A 150 13.15 -5.18 -6.04
N LEU A 151 11.99 -5.31 -6.67
CA LEU A 151 11.29 -6.58 -6.81
C LEU A 151 11.76 -7.30 -8.07
N LYS A 152 12.44 -8.41 -7.87
CA LYS A 152 12.91 -9.32 -8.94
C LYS A 152 11.76 -10.11 -9.56
#